data_b31c1e0847dd95d8e35fe3aabec4a76b
#
_entry.id   b31c1e0847dd95d8e35fe3aabec4a76b
#
_cell.length_a   1.000
_cell.length_b   1.000
_cell.length_c   1.000
_cell.angle_alpha   90.00
_cell.angle_beta   90.00
_cell.angle_gamma   90.00
#
_symmetry.space_group_name_H-M   'P 1'
#
loop_
_entity.id
_entity.type
_entity.pdbx_description
1 polymer ?
#
loop_
_entity_poly.entity_id
_entity_poly.type
_entity_poly.pdbx_seq_one_letter_code
_entity_poly.pdbx_strand_id
1 'polypeptide(L)'
;MKNIYFLCSLPRCGNTLLASILNQNLKITVTANSIGADILYSLEKLKQKEIFLNFPDHKSLDNLIKESLNIYYKDHKSNYIIDRSVWGTPKNIELIKKYITSNPKFIILERPFIEILSSFARIKNWNKKDLNNYCFYEMTEGMTARCSYAIYNIIQSNSDYIRIDYDDLTTNPEKNINRIYKFLNIPKHKHRYVDMDQLNINNIKYDDSVLDGIHHDVKEDKVKKNNYDLNMYLNESIINKYKNVSLESLGKAVFNNEVLF
;
A
#
# COMPACT_ATOMS: atom_id res chain seq x y z
N MET A 1 -2.47 23.06 6.48
CA MET A 1 -1.59 21.88 6.44
C MET A 1 -2.46 20.64 6.31
N LYS A 2 -2.11 19.67 5.45
CA LYS A 2 -2.84 18.40 5.30
C LYS A 2 -2.50 17.46 6.44
N ASN A 3 -3.49 16.67 6.90
CA ASN A 3 -3.23 15.55 7.80
C ASN A 3 -2.89 14.33 6.94
N ILE A 4 -1.66 13.86 6.99
CA ILE A 4 -1.17 12.77 6.16
C ILE A 4 -1.06 11.49 6.98
N TYR A 5 -1.70 10.44 6.49
CA TYR A 5 -1.67 9.08 7.02
C TYR A 5 -1.12 8.13 5.95
N PHE A 6 -0.65 6.98 6.36
CA PHE A 6 0.13 6.09 5.51
C PHE A 6 -0.59 4.75 5.32
N LEU A 7 -0.89 4.41 4.07
CA LEU A 7 -1.40 3.08 3.71
C LEU A 7 -0.23 2.23 3.23
N CYS A 8 0.09 1.20 3.99
CA CYS A 8 1.10 0.22 3.67
C CYS A 8 0.42 -1.14 3.51
N SER A 9 0.44 -1.69 2.32
CA SER A 9 -0.38 -2.85 1.99
C SER A 9 0.38 -3.84 1.12
N LEU A 10 0.02 -5.10 1.23
CA LEU A 10 0.40 -6.09 0.24
C LEU A 10 -0.21 -5.73 -1.13
N PRO A 11 0.41 -6.16 -2.23
CA PRO A 11 -0.21 -6.01 -3.54
C PRO A 11 -1.48 -6.87 -3.61
N ARG A 12 -2.41 -6.49 -4.47
CA ARG A 12 -3.66 -7.24 -4.71
C ARG A 12 -4.57 -7.46 -3.49
N CYS A 13 -4.41 -6.64 -2.45
CA CYS A 13 -5.20 -6.69 -1.22
C CYS A 13 -6.48 -5.83 -1.25
N GLY A 14 -6.88 -5.28 -2.40
CA GLY A 14 -8.06 -4.42 -2.49
C GLY A 14 -7.79 -2.94 -2.21
N ASN A 15 -6.57 -2.45 -2.50
CA ASN A 15 -6.20 -1.04 -2.34
C ASN A 15 -7.15 -0.11 -3.09
N THR A 16 -7.46 -0.43 -4.34
CA THR A 16 -8.41 0.33 -5.17
C THR A 16 -9.80 0.34 -4.55
N LEU A 17 -10.27 -0.80 -4.06
CA LEU A 17 -11.57 -0.91 -3.39
C LEU A 17 -11.62 -0.04 -2.12
N LEU A 18 -10.62 -0.15 -1.25
CA LEU A 18 -10.53 0.67 -0.04
C LEU A 18 -10.50 2.17 -0.40
N ALA A 19 -9.69 2.54 -1.40
CA ALA A 19 -9.60 3.91 -1.88
C ALA A 19 -10.95 4.39 -2.44
N SER A 20 -11.66 3.60 -3.25
CA SER A 20 -12.96 3.95 -3.81
C SER A 20 -14.03 4.14 -2.73
N ILE A 21 -14.02 3.31 -1.69
CA ILE A 21 -14.93 3.50 -0.55
C ILE A 21 -14.63 4.80 0.18
N LEU A 22 -13.39 5.01 0.60
CA LEU A 22 -13.02 6.16 1.44
C LEU A 22 -13.08 7.50 0.70
N ASN A 23 -12.80 7.53 -0.61
CA ASN A 23 -12.90 8.75 -1.43
C ASN A 23 -14.35 9.23 -1.66
N GLN A 24 -15.37 8.46 -1.27
CA GLN A 24 -16.75 8.97 -1.20
C GLN A 24 -16.90 10.11 -0.18
N ASN A 25 -16.00 10.19 0.81
CA ASN A 25 -15.92 11.30 1.74
C ASN A 25 -15.02 12.41 1.16
N LEU A 26 -15.61 13.50 0.70
CA LEU A 26 -14.89 14.63 0.09
C LEU A 26 -13.82 15.28 1.00
N LYS A 27 -13.82 14.96 2.30
CA LYS A 27 -12.80 15.43 3.25
C LYS A 27 -11.54 14.54 3.24
N ILE A 28 -11.58 13.40 2.56
CA ILE A 28 -10.49 12.42 2.51
C ILE A 28 -10.04 12.26 1.05
N THR A 29 -8.75 12.15 0.83
CA THR A 29 -8.16 11.60 -0.40
C THR A 29 -7.38 10.36 -0.02
N VAL A 30 -7.69 9.24 -0.68
CA VAL A 30 -6.94 7.98 -0.55
C VAL A 30 -6.37 7.61 -1.90
N THR A 31 -5.06 7.43 -1.99
CA THR A 31 -4.42 6.91 -3.19
C THR A 31 -4.37 5.39 -3.15
N ALA A 32 -4.54 4.72 -4.29
CA ALA A 32 -4.30 3.28 -4.43
C ALA A 32 -2.83 2.99 -4.75
N ASN A 33 -2.10 3.98 -5.23
CA ASN A 33 -0.66 4.02 -5.44
C ASN A 33 -0.20 5.47 -5.58
N SER A 34 0.97 5.82 -5.06
CA SER A 34 1.54 7.17 -5.16
C SER A 34 3.07 7.16 -5.13
N ILE A 35 3.67 8.28 -5.48
CA ILE A 35 5.12 8.52 -5.41
C ILE A 35 5.53 9.24 -4.11
N GLY A 36 4.63 9.34 -3.11
CA GLY A 36 4.89 10.13 -1.89
C GLY A 36 6.17 9.73 -1.16
N ALA A 37 6.42 8.42 -1.00
CA ALA A 37 7.65 7.93 -0.37
C ALA A 37 8.90 8.24 -1.20
N ASP A 38 8.79 8.13 -2.53
CA ASP A 38 9.91 8.42 -3.45
C ASP A 38 10.28 9.90 -3.43
N ILE A 39 9.31 10.79 -3.28
CA ILE A 39 9.54 12.24 -3.13
C ILE A 39 10.43 12.49 -1.91
N LEU A 40 10.03 12.02 -0.71
CA LEU A 40 10.81 12.22 0.51
C LEU A 40 12.21 11.63 0.40
N TYR A 41 12.29 10.39 -0.08
CA TYR A 41 13.56 9.68 -0.19
C TYR A 41 14.51 10.35 -1.19
N SER A 42 14.00 10.78 -2.35
CA SER A 42 14.80 11.43 -3.38
C SER A 42 15.32 12.79 -2.94
N LEU A 43 14.49 13.57 -2.27
CA LEU A 43 14.90 14.86 -1.73
C LEU A 43 15.97 14.70 -0.63
N GLU A 44 15.81 13.74 0.30
CA GLU A 44 16.83 13.48 1.32
C GLU A 44 18.15 13.03 0.71
N LYS A 45 18.13 12.24 -0.38
CA LYS A 45 19.33 11.84 -1.11
C LYS A 45 20.14 13.00 -1.70
N LEU A 46 19.53 14.15 -1.94
CA LEU A 46 20.25 15.34 -2.43
C LEU A 46 21.36 15.76 -1.48
N LYS A 47 21.24 15.47 -0.17
CA LYS A 47 22.29 15.77 0.82
C LYS A 47 23.62 15.04 0.60
N GLN A 48 23.60 13.98 -0.22
CA GLN A 48 24.78 13.18 -0.55
C GLN A 48 25.47 13.65 -1.85
N LYS A 49 24.88 14.63 -2.56
CA LYS A 49 25.43 15.15 -3.81
C LYS A 49 26.62 16.07 -3.54
N GLU A 50 27.67 15.97 -4.33
CA GLU A 50 28.85 16.81 -4.20
C GLU A 50 28.53 18.31 -4.21
N ILE A 51 27.60 18.72 -5.09
CA ILE A 51 27.16 20.12 -5.16
C ILE A 51 26.50 20.59 -3.85
N PHE A 52 25.76 19.71 -3.17
CA PHE A 52 25.19 20.02 -1.87
C PHE A 52 26.26 20.04 -0.78
N LEU A 53 27.22 19.12 -0.82
CA LEU A 53 28.35 19.10 0.14
C LEU A 53 29.23 20.33 -0.01
N ASN A 54 29.33 20.90 -1.21
CA ASN A 54 30.06 22.16 -1.47
C ASN A 54 29.32 23.37 -0.89
N PHE A 55 27.97 23.40 -0.93
CA PHE A 55 27.12 24.42 -0.32
C PHE A 55 26.03 23.77 0.53
N PRO A 56 26.32 23.40 1.78
CA PRO A 56 25.44 22.55 2.60
C PRO A 56 24.36 23.33 3.34
N ASP A 57 23.44 23.95 2.60
CA ASP A 57 22.27 24.62 3.19
C ASP A 57 21.22 23.58 3.65
N HIS A 58 21.53 22.91 4.76
CA HIS A 58 20.65 21.92 5.37
C HIS A 58 19.29 22.49 5.75
N LYS A 59 19.23 23.73 6.23
CA LYS A 59 17.98 24.35 6.68
C LYS A 59 16.98 24.52 5.53
N SER A 60 17.43 25.04 4.40
CA SER A 60 16.57 25.23 3.23
C SER A 60 16.12 23.89 2.65
N LEU A 61 17.00 22.89 2.55
CA LEU A 61 16.64 21.57 2.04
C LEU A 61 15.70 20.83 3.01
N ASP A 62 15.94 20.90 4.32
CA ASP A 62 15.05 20.31 5.33
C ASP A 62 13.64 20.92 5.30
N ASN A 63 13.53 22.24 5.10
CA ASN A 63 12.24 22.91 4.93
C ASN A 63 11.53 22.43 3.66
N LEU A 64 12.26 22.30 2.53
CA LEU A 64 11.69 21.76 1.29
C LEU A 64 11.15 20.34 1.48
N ILE A 65 11.92 19.46 2.13
CA ILE A 65 11.51 18.08 2.41
C ILE A 65 10.26 18.09 3.28
N LYS A 66 10.23 18.90 4.34
CA LYS A 66 9.10 19.00 5.27
C LYS A 66 7.81 19.42 4.58
N GLU A 67 7.89 20.36 3.65
CA GLU A 67 6.72 20.87 2.93
C GLU A 67 6.36 20.05 1.67
N SER A 68 7.22 19.14 1.24
CA SER A 68 7.08 18.44 -0.06
C SER A 68 5.74 17.76 -0.24
N LEU A 69 5.25 16.99 0.75
CA LEU A 69 3.96 16.31 0.65
C LEU A 69 2.77 17.29 0.75
N ASN A 70 2.89 18.38 1.53
CA ASN A 70 1.87 19.43 1.55
C ASN A 70 1.74 20.11 0.20
N ILE A 71 2.89 20.36 -0.47
CA ILE A 71 2.92 20.93 -1.82
C ILE A 71 2.37 19.93 -2.83
N TYR A 72 2.77 18.68 -2.76
CA TYR A 72 2.31 17.62 -3.66
C TYR A 72 0.77 17.45 -3.61
N TYR A 73 0.18 17.53 -2.41
CA TYR A 73 -1.26 17.42 -2.22
C TYR A 73 -2.00 18.77 -2.13
N LYS A 74 -1.36 19.86 -2.44
CA LYS A 74 -1.90 21.22 -2.24
C LYS A 74 -3.25 21.42 -2.94
N ASP A 75 -3.38 20.93 -4.18
CA ASP A 75 -4.58 21.13 -4.99
C ASP A 75 -5.71 20.12 -4.70
N HIS A 76 -5.50 19.17 -3.80
CA HIS A 76 -6.55 18.30 -3.31
C HIS A 76 -7.44 19.07 -2.31
N LYS A 77 -8.77 19.02 -2.52
CA LYS A 77 -9.73 19.74 -1.65
C LYS A 77 -9.84 19.13 -0.25
N SER A 78 -9.47 17.86 -0.10
CA SER A 78 -9.53 17.11 1.16
C SER A 78 -8.55 17.61 2.20
N ASN A 79 -8.93 17.52 3.48
CA ASN A 79 -8.05 17.84 4.62
C ASN A 79 -7.21 16.65 5.09
N TYR A 80 -7.67 15.43 4.80
CA TYR A 80 -7.05 14.18 5.20
C TYR A 80 -6.55 13.45 3.96
N ILE A 81 -5.27 13.10 3.97
CA ILE A 81 -4.63 12.32 2.90
C ILE A 81 -4.25 10.96 3.49
N ILE A 82 -4.67 9.89 2.85
CA ILE A 82 -4.20 8.53 3.14
C ILE A 82 -3.39 8.10 1.93
N ASP A 83 -2.10 8.22 2.05
CA ASP A 83 -1.17 7.97 0.95
C ASP A 83 -0.73 6.51 0.93
N ARG A 84 -0.92 5.83 -0.20
CA ARG A 84 -0.42 4.48 -0.42
C ARG A 84 0.89 4.51 -1.18
N SER A 85 1.98 4.17 -0.49
CA SER A 85 3.30 4.00 -1.07
C SER A 85 4.11 2.97 -0.24
N VAL A 86 5.39 2.80 -0.53
CA VAL A 86 6.29 1.89 0.22
C VAL A 86 6.80 2.60 1.48
N TRP A 87 5.89 2.99 2.36
CA TRP A 87 6.20 3.79 3.56
C TRP A 87 6.94 3.03 4.67
N GLY A 88 6.82 1.70 4.70
CA GLY A 88 7.31 0.90 5.81
C GLY A 88 8.79 0.52 5.74
N THR A 89 9.59 1.01 4.81
CA THR A 89 11.03 0.80 4.88
C THR A 89 11.62 1.55 6.08
N PRO A 90 12.70 1.06 6.73
CA PRO A 90 13.31 1.75 7.87
C PRO A 90 13.62 3.22 7.58
N LYS A 91 14.15 3.50 6.39
CA LYS A 91 14.47 4.87 5.98
C LYS A 91 13.23 5.74 5.81
N ASN A 92 12.16 5.22 5.20
CA ASN A 92 10.94 5.99 5.05
C ASN A 92 10.27 6.27 6.40
N ILE A 93 10.27 5.32 7.34
CA ILE A 93 9.77 5.54 8.71
C ILE A 93 10.58 6.64 9.41
N GLU A 94 11.91 6.62 9.28
CA GLU A 94 12.80 7.68 9.80
C GLU A 94 12.43 9.05 9.20
N LEU A 95 12.28 9.12 7.87
CA LEU A 95 11.95 10.36 7.16
C LEU A 95 10.58 10.91 7.55
N ILE A 96 9.57 10.04 7.68
CA ILE A 96 8.25 10.43 8.18
C ILE A 96 8.37 11.05 9.57
N LYS A 97 9.06 10.37 10.50
CA LYS A 97 9.23 10.85 11.88
C LYS A 97 10.01 12.15 11.96
N LYS A 98 10.98 12.34 11.08
CA LYS A 98 11.81 13.53 11.03
C LYS A 98 11.09 14.75 10.42
N TYR A 99 10.34 14.55 9.32
CA TYR A 99 9.86 15.67 8.50
C TYR A 99 8.34 15.85 8.50
N ILE A 100 7.57 14.79 8.70
CA ILE A 100 6.12 14.85 8.53
C ILE A 100 5.38 14.81 9.87
N THR A 101 5.61 13.79 10.68
CA THR A 101 4.98 13.63 12.00
C THR A 101 5.78 12.71 12.89
N SER A 102 5.94 13.08 14.18
CA SER A 102 6.60 12.23 15.17
C SER A 102 5.82 10.95 15.47
N ASN A 103 4.50 10.97 15.26
CA ASN A 103 3.59 9.85 15.56
C ASN A 103 2.85 9.40 14.30
N PRO A 104 3.51 8.71 13.35
CA PRO A 104 2.88 8.23 12.14
C PRO A 104 1.84 7.17 12.44
N LYS A 105 0.70 7.25 11.73
CA LYS A 105 -0.36 6.24 11.77
C LYS A 105 -0.40 5.48 10.46
N PHE A 106 -0.29 4.16 10.55
CA PHE A 106 -0.28 3.28 9.40
C PHE A 106 -1.57 2.44 9.31
N ILE A 107 -2.13 2.35 8.12
CA ILE A 107 -3.15 1.36 7.79
C ILE A 107 -2.42 0.23 7.06
N ILE A 108 -2.54 -0.99 7.57
CA ILE A 108 -2.02 -2.20 6.94
C ILE A 108 -3.21 -2.94 6.35
N LEU A 109 -3.19 -3.12 5.03
CA LEU A 109 -4.18 -3.93 4.32
C LEU A 109 -3.51 -5.20 3.83
N GLU A 110 -4.04 -6.35 4.25
CA GLU A 110 -3.45 -7.66 4.03
C GLU A 110 -4.43 -8.67 3.45
N ARG A 111 -3.89 -9.73 2.84
CA ARG A 111 -4.63 -10.81 2.21
C ARG A 111 -3.76 -12.06 2.21
N PRO A 112 -4.34 -13.29 2.26
CA PRO A 112 -3.55 -14.51 2.14
C PRO A 112 -2.66 -14.53 0.89
N PHE A 113 -1.38 -14.88 1.05
CA PHE A 113 -0.42 -14.84 -0.04
C PHE A 113 -0.81 -15.69 -1.23
N ILE A 114 -1.41 -16.83 -0.98
CA ILE A 114 -1.88 -17.71 -2.05
C ILE A 114 -2.94 -17.04 -2.95
N GLU A 115 -3.78 -16.20 -2.38
CA GLU A 115 -4.77 -15.41 -3.14
C GLU A 115 -4.11 -14.26 -3.91
N ILE A 116 -3.03 -13.68 -3.35
CA ILE A 116 -2.21 -12.67 -4.04
C ILE A 116 -1.54 -13.29 -5.27
N LEU A 117 -0.90 -14.45 -5.10
CA LEU A 117 -0.23 -15.19 -6.18
C LEU A 117 -1.21 -15.60 -7.28
N SER A 118 -2.39 -16.11 -6.89
CA SER A 118 -3.48 -16.42 -7.83
C SER A 118 -3.94 -15.19 -8.60
N SER A 119 -4.06 -14.04 -7.92
CA SER A 119 -4.43 -12.78 -8.55
C SER A 119 -3.37 -12.30 -9.56
N PHE A 120 -2.09 -12.46 -9.24
CA PHE A 120 -1.00 -12.14 -10.17
C PHE A 120 -0.99 -13.08 -11.37
N ALA A 121 -1.08 -14.39 -11.14
CA ALA A 121 -1.12 -15.38 -12.21
C ALA A 121 -2.23 -15.09 -13.22
N ARG A 122 -3.40 -14.68 -12.73
CA ARG A 122 -4.54 -14.30 -13.55
C ARG A 122 -4.31 -13.01 -14.34
N ILE A 123 -3.82 -11.95 -13.68
CA ILE A 123 -3.74 -10.61 -14.31
C ILE A 123 -2.56 -10.53 -15.27
N LYS A 124 -1.42 -11.09 -14.87
CA LYS A 124 -0.20 -11.13 -15.67
C LYS A 124 -0.18 -12.29 -16.66
N ASN A 125 -1.25 -13.09 -16.68
CA ASN A 125 -1.38 -14.27 -17.55
C ASN A 125 -0.14 -15.18 -17.52
N TRP A 126 0.31 -15.53 -16.29
CA TRP A 126 1.53 -16.29 -16.10
C TRP A 126 1.49 -17.64 -16.80
N ASN A 127 2.58 -17.98 -17.48
CA ASN A 127 2.72 -19.28 -18.13
C ASN A 127 2.74 -20.39 -17.06
N LYS A 128 1.89 -21.40 -17.24
CA LYS A 128 1.79 -22.53 -16.29
C LYS A 128 3.11 -23.30 -16.11
N LYS A 129 3.99 -23.31 -17.13
CA LYS A 129 5.30 -23.96 -17.04
C LYS A 129 6.26 -23.24 -16.09
N ASP A 130 6.11 -21.92 -15.94
CA ASP A 130 7.02 -21.05 -15.17
C ASP A 130 6.41 -20.59 -13.85
N LEU A 131 5.23 -21.08 -13.47
CA LEU A 131 4.52 -20.66 -12.27
C LEU A 131 5.37 -20.75 -10.99
N ASN A 132 6.18 -21.81 -10.84
CA ASN A 132 7.06 -21.96 -9.67
C ASN A 132 8.07 -20.80 -9.60
N ASN A 133 8.67 -20.41 -10.73
CA ASN A 133 9.65 -19.31 -10.78
C ASN A 133 8.99 -17.96 -10.48
N TYR A 134 7.81 -17.69 -11.05
CA TYR A 134 7.08 -16.46 -10.79
C TYR A 134 6.64 -16.34 -9.33
N CYS A 135 6.08 -17.41 -8.77
CA CYS A 135 5.68 -17.43 -7.36
C CYS A 135 6.88 -17.31 -6.43
N PHE A 136 7.98 -18.00 -6.72
CA PHE A 136 9.21 -17.89 -5.95
C PHE A 136 9.75 -16.45 -5.98
N TYR A 137 9.85 -15.84 -7.16
CA TYR A 137 10.28 -14.45 -7.31
C TYR A 137 9.41 -13.47 -6.49
N GLU A 138 8.08 -13.57 -6.61
CA GLU A 138 7.18 -12.69 -5.86
C GLU A 138 7.32 -12.85 -4.33
N MET A 139 7.64 -14.04 -3.86
CA MET A 139 7.80 -14.34 -2.44
C MET A 139 9.21 -14.08 -1.90
N THR A 140 10.21 -13.83 -2.76
CA THR A 140 11.59 -13.56 -2.32
C THR A 140 12.08 -12.16 -2.66
N GLU A 141 11.81 -11.68 -3.87
CA GLU A 141 12.38 -10.43 -4.42
C GLU A 141 11.31 -9.49 -5.00
N GLY A 142 10.14 -10.03 -5.33
CA GLY A 142 9.07 -9.31 -6.00
C GLY A 142 8.34 -8.31 -5.09
N MET A 143 7.26 -7.76 -5.60
CA MET A 143 6.47 -6.75 -4.89
C MET A 143 5.88 -7.30 -3.60
N THR A 144 5.48 -8.57 -3.58
CA THR A 144 4.91 -9.24 -2.39
C THR A 144 5.93 -9.29 -1.26
N ALA A 145 7.16 -9.73 -1.53
CA ALA A 145 8.23 -9.78 -0.55
C ALA A 145 8.59 -8.39 -0.02
N ARG A 146 8.77 -7.41 -0.91
CA ARG A 146 9.11 -6.02 -0.55
C ARG A 146 8.04 -5.35 0.32
N CYS A 147 6.76 -5.56 -0.01
CA CYS A 147 5.67 -5.05 0.81
C CYS A 147 5.59 -5.75 2.17
N SER A 148 5.84 -7.07 2.23
CA SER A 148 5.88 -7.82 3.49
C SER A 148 7.01 -7.32 4.40
N TYR A 149 8.19 -7.08 3.84
CA TYR A 149 9.30 -6.46 4.56
C TYR A 149 8.92 -5.06 5.11
N ALA A 150 8.30 -4.22 4.28
CA ALA A 150 7.88 -2.89 4.71
C ALA A 150 6.85 -2.96 5.86
N ILE A 151 5.88 -3.85 5.77
CA ILE A 151 4.88 -4.04 6.83
C ILE A 151 5.53 -4.59 8.11
N TYR A 152 6.43 -5.56 7.98
CA TYR A 152 7.18 -6.09 9.12
C TYR A 152 7.94 -4.99 9.88
N ASN A 153 8.62 -4.09 9.17
CA ASN A 153 9.30 -2.95 9.81
C ASN A 153 8.34 -2.00 10.52
N ILE A 154 7.13 -1.76 10.00
CA ILE A 154 6.12 -0.95 10.71
C ILE A 154 5.78 -1.61 12.05
N ILE A 155 5.51 -2.93 12.03
CA ILE A 155 5.18 -3.69 13.24
C ILE A 155 6.32 -3.62 14.27
N GLN A 156 7.58 -3.67 13.83
CA GLN A 156 8.75 -3.59 14.70
C GLN A 156 9.09 -2.15 15.18
N SER A 157 8.56 -1.12 14.53
CA SER A 157 8.97 0.28 14.73
C SER A 157 8.29 1.00 15.89
N ASN A 158 7.43 0.33 16.68
CA ASN A 158 6.56 0.93 17.68
C ASN A 158 5.69 2.10 17.15
N SER A 159 5.38 2.09 15.86
CA SER A 159 4.46 3.05 15.28
C SER A 159 3.01 2.61 15.46
N ASP A 160 2.09 3.57 15.54
CA ASP A 160 0.66 3.25 15.58
C ASP A 160 0.21 2.63 14.26
N TYR A 161 -0.45 1.47 14.30
CA TYR A 161 -1.04 0.86 13.12
C TYR A 161 -2.36 0.15 13.39
N ILE A 162 -3.15 0.01 12.34
CA ILE A 162 -4.35 -0.84 12.30
C ILE A 162 -4.22 -1.86 11.16
N ARG A 163 -4.55 -3.11 11.43
CA ARG A 163 -4.61 -4.17 10.40
C ARG A 163 -6.04 -4.36 9.93
N ILE A 164 -6.20 -4.38 8.61
CA ILE A 164 -7.45 -4.63 7.90
C ILE A 164 -7.22 -5.83 6.99
N ASP A 165 -7.96 -6.89 7.25
CA ASP A 165 -7.97 -8.08 6.42
C ASP A 165 -8.91 -7.86 5.22
N TYR A 166 -8.50 -8.31 4.02
CA TYR A 166 -9.28 -8.15 2.80
C TYR A 166 -10.64 -8.87 2.87
N ASP A 167 -10.67 -10.07 3.46
CA ASP A 167 -11.89 -10.86 3.55
C ASP A 167 -12.88 -10.21 4.52
N ASP A 168 -12.38 -9.72 5.68
CA ASP A 168 -13.24 -8.98 6.62
C ASP A 168 -13.68 -7.63 6.02
N LEU A 169 -12.81 -6.93 5.28
CA LEU A 169 -13.20 -5.70 4.57
C LEU A 169 -14.33 -5.94 3.57
N THR A 170 -14.27 -7.03 2.82
CA THR A 170 -15.28 -7.32 1.78
C THR A 170 -16.55 -7.96 2.32
N THR A 171 -16.49 -8.61 3.48
CA THR A 171 -17.64 -9.23 4.16
C THR A 171 -18.34 -8.25 5.10
N ASN A 172 -17.57 -7.44 5.83
CA ASN A 172 -18.04 -6.47 6.82
C ASN A 172 -17.48 -5.06 6.55
N PRO A 173 -17.76 -4.46 5.37
CA PRO A 173 -17.10 -3.22 4.95
C PRO A 173 -17.37 -2.07 5.92
N GLU A 174 -18.60 -1.87 6.36
CA GLU A 174 -18.96 -0.78 7.26
C GLU A 174 -18.18 -0.86 8.59
N LYS A 175 -18.07 -2.05 9.18
CA LYS A 175 -17.31 -2.28 10.40
C LYS A 175 -15.84 -1.87 10.23
N ASN A 176 -15.20 -2.29 9.14
CA ASN A 176 -13.79 -2.03 8.90
C ASN A 176 -13.52 -0.55 8.56
N ILE A 177 -14.38 0.07 7.77
CA ILE A 177 -14.31 1.51 7.50
C ILE A 177 -14.48 2.32 8.79
N ASN A 178 -15.43 1.96 9.66
CA ASN A 178 -15.59 2.61 10.96
C ASN A 178 -14.38 2.44 11.88
N ARG A 179 -13.68 1.28 11.84
CA ARG A 179 -12.42 1.07 12.57
C ARG A 179 -11.33 2.02 12.06
N ILE A 180 -11.21 2.23 10.75
CA ILE A 180 -10.25 3.18 10.15
C ILE A 180 -10.56 4.60 10.62
N TYR A 181 -11.81 5.05 10.54
CA TYR A 181 -12.21 6.38 11.00
C TYR A 181 -11.86 6.62 12.48
N LYS A 182 -12.17 5.64 13.33
CA LYS A 182 -11.84 5.70 14.76
C LYS A 182 -10.33 5.78 14.99
N PHE A 183 -9.55 4.94 14.31
CA PHE A 183 -8.10 4.89 14.44
C PHE A 183 -7.44 6.20 14.00
N LEU A 184 -7.88 6.78 12.88
CA LEU A 184 -7.35 8.03 12.37
C LEU A 184 -7.90 9.27 13.10
N ASN A 185 -8.91 9.10 13.95
CA ASN A 185 -9.65 10.19 14.59
C ASN A 185 -10.26 11.18 13.57
N ILE A 186 -10.87 10.63 12.52
CA ILE A 186 -11.57 11.39 11.47
C ILE A 186 -13.08 11.27 11.70
N PRO A 187 -13.87 12.33 11.54
CA PRO A 187 -15.32 12.26 11.65
C PRO A 187 -15.93 11.25 10.67
N LYS A 188 -16.81 10.38 11.17
CA LYS A 188 -17.47 9.34 10.37
C LYS A 188 -18.22 9.93 9.18
N HIS A 189 -18.28 9.15 8.12
CA HIS A 189 -19.05 9.42 6.90
C HIS A 189 -19.86 8.17 6.56
N LYS A 190 -21.06 8.35 6.00
CA LYS A 190 -21.89 7.24 5.51
C LYS A 190 -21.46 6.88 4.10
N HIS A 191 -21.00 5.65 3.92
CA HIS A 191 -20.54 5.13 2.63
C HIS A 191 -21.58 4.25 1.95
N ARG A 192 -21.50 4.18 0.62
CA ARG A 192 -22.18 3.18 -0.20
C ARG A 192 -21.24 2.00 -0.38
N TYR A 193 -21.81 0.80 -0.37
CA TYR A 193 -21.09 -0.46 -0.62
C TYR A 193 -21.64 -1.21 -1.84
N VAL A 194 -22.55 -0.55 -2.56
CA VAL A 194 -23.12 -0.93 -3.86
C VAL A 194 -22.99 0.25 -4.80
N ASP A 195 -23.10 0.03 -6.08
CA ASP A 195 -22.91 1.04 -7.14
C ASP A 195 -21.59 1.79 -6.94
N MET A 196 -20.50 1.02 -6.88
CA MET A 196 -19.17 1.56 -6.62
C MET A 196 -18.63 2.30 -7.83
N ASP A 197 -18.26 3.55 -7.62
CA ASP A 197 -17.64 4.38 -8.64
C ASP A 197 -16.19 3.92 -8.93
N GLN A 198 -15.74 4.11 -10.18
CA GLN A 198 -14.33 3.96 -10.52
C GLN A 198 -13.48 5.00 -9.77
N LEU A 199 -12.29 4.59 -9.37
CA LEU A 199 -11.39 5.47 -8.63
C LEU A 199 -10.93 6.63 -9.52
N ASN A 200 -11.39 7.83 -9.16
CA ASN A 200 -11.01 9.09 -9.76
C ASN A 200 -10.62 10.07 -8.65
N ILE A 201 -9.38 10.51 -8.65
CA ILE A 201 -8.84 11.39 -7.62
C ILE A 201 -8.47 12.72 -8.26
N ASN A 202 -9.18 13.78 -7.92
CA ASN A 202 -8.91 15.13 -8.44
C ASN A 202 -8.96 15.19 -9.98
N ASN A 203 -9.90 14.44 -10.60
CA ASN A 203 -10.04 14.23 -12.05
C ASN A 203 -8.87 13.48 -12.71
N ILE A 204 -8.02 12.83 -11.93
CA ILE A 204 -6.94 11.97 -12.42
C ILE A 204 -7.37 10.53 -12.23
N LYS A 205 -7.32 9.74 -13.31
CA LYS A 205 -7.50 8.28 -13.31
C LYS A 205 -6.14 7.61 -13.35
N TYR A 206 -6.06 6.41 -12.78
CA TYR A 206 -4.87 5.58 -12.93
C TYR A 206 -4.74 5.11 -14.39
N ASP A 207 -3.53 5.22 -14.92
CA ASP A 207 -3.18 4.69 -16.24
C ASP A 207 -2.49 3.35 -16.09
N ASP A 208 -3.26 2.28 -16.21
CA ASP A 208 -2.74 0.91 -16.10
C ASP A 208 -2.01 0.44 -17.36
N SER A 209 -1.99 1.24 -18.44
CA SER A 209 -1.25 0.91 -19.68
C SER A 209 0.27 0.84 -19.47
N VAL A 210 0.77 1.49 -18.41
CA VAL A 210 2.18 1.45 -18.00
C VAL A 210 2.52 0.25 -17.10
N LEU A 211 1.53 -0.59 -16.79
CA LEU A 211 1.66 -1.75 -15.92
C LEU A 211 1.27 -3.03 -16.67
N ASP A 212 1.76 -4.17 -16.19
CA ASP A 212 1.37 -5.47 -16.73
C ASP A 212 -0.03 -5.85 -16.24
N GLY A 213 -1.08 -5.44 -16.95
CA GLY A 213 -2.47 -5.77 -16.68
C GLY A 213 -3.24 -4.69 -15.92
N ILE A 214 -4.55 -4.91 -15.77
CA ILE A 214 -5.48 -3.96 -15.17
C ILE A 214 -5.47 -4.11 -13.64
N HIS A 215 -4.97 -3.10 -12.95
CA HIS A 215 -4.74 -3.11 -11.50
C HIS A 215 -5.73 -2.23 -10.71
N HIS A 216 -6.18 -1.11 -11.27
CA HIS A 216 -6.90 -0.06 -10.54
C HIS A 216 -8.39 0.04 -10.88
N ASP A 217 -8.95 -0.92 -11.60
CA ASP A 217 -10.39 -0.96 -11.84
C ASP A 217 -11.17 -1.47 -10.63
N VAL A 218 -12.28 -0.82 -10.35
CA VAL A 218 -13.35 -1.34 -9.48
C VAL A 218 -14.19 -2.28 -10.35
N LYS A 219 -14.02 -3.59 -10.16
CA LYS A 219 -14.55 -4.63 -11.05
C LYS A 219 -16.02 -4.97 -10.81
N GLU A 220 -16.54 -4.60 -9.66
CA GLU A 220 -17.84 -5.05 -9.19
C GLU A 220 -18.66 -3.87 -8.69
N ASP A 221 -19.93 -3.87 -9.03
CA ASP A 221 -20.87 -2.86 -8.57
C ASP A 221 -21.14 -2.93 -7.05
N LYS A 222 -20.76 -4.03 -6.41
CA LYS A 222 -20.95 -4.28 -4.98
C LYS A 222 -19.66 -4.75 -4.33
N VAL A 223 -19.40 -4.26 -3.12
CA VAL A 223 -18.32 -4.77 -2.29
C VAL A 223 -18.60 -6.22 -1.93
N LYS A 224 -17.80 -7.13 -2.46
CA LYS A 224 -17.86 -8.56 -2.18
C LYS A 224 -16.48 -9.20 -2.34
N LYS A 225 -16.28 -10.32 -1.65
CA LYS A 225 -15.07 -11.14 -1.84
C LYS A 225 -15.08 -11.73 -3.25
N ASN A 226 -13.98 -11.57 -3.95
CA ASN A 226 -13.74 -12.28 -5.21
C ASN A 226 -13.28 -13.70 -4.91
N ASN A 227 -14.17 -14.66 -5.05
CA ASN A 227 -13.85 -16.08 -4.87
C ASN A 227 -13.40 -16.66 -6.22
N TYR A 228 -12.09 -16.72 -6.40
CA TYR A 228 -11.51 -17.46 -7.53
C TYR A 228 -11.09 -18.85 -7.06
N ASP A 229 -11.39 -19.86 -7.86
CA ASP A 229 -10.79 -21.18 -7.66
C ASP A 229 -9.28 -21.07 -7.87
N LEU A 230 -8.52 -21.31 -6.80
CA LEU A 230 -7.06 -21.25 -6.84
C LEU A 230 -6.47 -22.21 -7.87
N ASN A 231 -7.10 -23.38 -8.07
CA ASN A 231 -6.64 -24.43 -8.99
C ASN A 231 -6.75 -24.00 -10.47
N MET A 232 -7.56 -22.98 -10.78
CA MET A 232 -7.57 -22.43 -12.14
C MET A 232 -6.25 -21.76 -12.52
N TYR A 233 -5.55 -21.17 -11.55
CA TYR A 233 -4.38 -20.32 -11.79
C TYR A 233 -3.09 -20.87 -11.20
N LEU A 234 -3.17 -21.70 -10.16
CA LEU A 234 -2.03 -22.29 -9.45
C LEU A 234 -2.14 -23.81 -9.44
N ASN A 235 -1.01 -24.48 -9.38
CA ASN A 235 -0.98 -25.92 -9.18
C ASN A 235 -0.97 -26.28 -7.69
N GLU A 236 -1.31 -27.52 -7.36
CA GLU A 236 -1.39 -28.02 -5.98
C GLU A 236 -0.08 -27.90 -5.21
N SER A 237 1.06 -28.08 -5.87
CA SER A 237 2.39 -27.92 -5.27
C SER A 237 2.61 -26.51 -4.76
N ILE A 238 2.27 -25.48 -5.54
CA ILE A 238 2.36 -24.07 -5.16
C ILE A 238 1.38 -23.77 -4.01
N ILE A 239 0.13 -24.26 -4.11
CA ILE A 239 -0.86 -24.06 -3.07
C ILE A 239 -0.35 -24.63 -1.74
N ASN A 240 0.14 -25.86 -1.73
CA ASN A 240 0.65 -26.50 -0.51
C ASN A 240 1.87 -25.80 0.05
N LYS A 241 2.75 -25.26 -0.82
CA LYS A 241 3.96 -24.53 -0.44
C LYS A 241 3.66 -23.19 0.26
N TYR A 242 2.69 -22.43 -0.22
CA TYR A 242 2.50 -21.03 0.21
C TYR A 242 1.24 -20.77 1.05
N LYS A 243 0.31 -21.72 1.17
CA LYS A 243 -0.99 -21.51 1.87
C LYS A 243 -0.87 -21.11 3.34
N ASN A 244 0.21 -21.52 4.01
CA ASN A 244 0.42 -21.28 5.45
C ASN A 244 1.48 -20.19 5.73
N VAL A 245 1.97 -19.50 4.71
CA VAL A 245 2.95 -18.42 4.92
C VAL A 245 2.27 -17.23 5.55
N SER A 246 2.80 -16.76 6.69
CA SER A 246 2.32 -15.56 7.35
C SER A 246 3.09 -14.32 6.88
N LEU A 247 2.47 -13.15 7.05
CA LEU A 247 3.11 -11.87 6.74
C LEU A 247 4.38 -11.67 7.59
N GLU A 248 4.31 -12.02 8.87
CA GLU A 248 5.41 -11.89 9.80
C GLU A 248 6.58 -12.81 9.42
N SER A 249 6.29 -14.07 9.04
CA SER A 249 7.34 -15.01 8.63
C SER A 249 8.04 -14.56 7.34
N LEU A 250 7.27 -14.14 6.33
CA LEU A 250 7.84 -13.65 5.08
C LEU A 250 8.61 -12.34 5.28
N GLY A 251 8.02 -11.37 6.00
CA GLY A 251 8.67 -10.10 6.27
C GLY A 251 9.98 -10.23 7.04
N LYS A 252 10.02 -11.14 8.03
CA LYS A 252 11.23 -11.45 8.79
C LYS A 252 12.29 -12.10 7.91
N ALA A 253 11.91 -13.06 7.07
CA ALA A 253 12.86 -13.73 6.20
C ALA A 253 13.50 -12.76 5.18
N VAL A 254 12.70 -11.90 4.55
CA VAL A 254 13.22 -10.86 3.66
C VAL A 254 14.13 -9.89 4.42
N PHE A 255 13.78 -9.56 5.67
CA PHE A 255 14.62 -8.71 6.53
C PHE A 255 16.00 -9.33 6.79
N ASN A 256 16.05 -10.64 7.06
CA ASN A 256 17.27 -11.36 7.38
C ASN A 256 18.04 -11.86 6.13
N ASN A 257 17.56 -11.61 4.92
CA ASN A 257 18.02 -12.25 3.68
C ASN A 257 17.95 -13.79 3.74
N GLU A 258 16.98 -14.33 4.44
CA GLU A 258 16.72 -15.76 4.58
C GLU A 258 15.79 -16.23 3.47
N VAL A 259 16.04 -17.42 2.93
CA VAL A 259 15.10 -18.09 2.00
C VAL A 259 14.16 -18.95 2.85
N LEU A 260 12.86 -18.64 2.83
CA LEU A 260 11.86 -19.41 3.58
C LEU A 260 11.43 -20.72 2.89
N PHE A 261 11.86 -20.96 1.64
CA PHE A 261 11.31 -22.03 0.80
C PHE A 261 12.37 -22.83 0.06
#